data_11aaacd7985737c6801e99d752b7a647
#
_entry.id   11aaacd7985737c6801e99d752b7a647
#
_cell.length_a   1.000
_cell.length_b   1.000
_cell.length_c   1.000
_cell.angle_alpha   90.00
_cell.angle_beta   90.00
_cell.angle_gamma   90.00
#
_symmetry.space_group_name_H-M   'P 1'
#
loop_
_entity.id
_entity.type
_entity.pdbx_description
1 polymer ?
#
loop_
_entity_poly.entity_id
_entity_poly.type
_entity_poly.pdbx_seq_one_letter_code
_entity_poly.pdbx_strand_id
1 'polypeptide(L)'
;MTLEYVDAGKAFNHSQLSNLPHSAPDVTRGVNYERILQARSESQNWITYYGDYDGKRHSLLDQINVDNVKNLKVAWIHQASATGMIASTSTYAFEACPLVVDGVMFVTGWDGWLWALDAKTGEQLWRYKHAIPIDVTLCCANVNRGCAVANGKVYMVTQNAQLVALDATNGRKVWQKTIGDVRAGESASIAPLVIKDTLITGSAGGEYGVRGHIDCWDLETGEQRWRTYTVPKPGEPGSETWPADGEAWQRGGANHWVTGTFDPELNLYYAGTGNPAPDFDGEVREGDNLYTDSVVALDVDTGEIKWHYQFTPHDLWDYDSTMEMTLFERDGKKLLAHFDKNGYMFVIDRTNGELQHVTPFVDRIDWGVITRDGKVTPRKYPDKEGEPCHFFPGPAGAKEWTHASYNPDHDLFYVPVADVGATATRRRREFKEGMPYWGAAVEVDIDNMAGSVSAFDSHGEEKWRHRLNNMPMAASTLSTAGNLVFAGTPSGEFMALHAETGEKLWSFQCGSGHHSSPSTWSLDGKQYISVPVGWGGWLEGIVPGLSGQGHGAALITFSL
;
A
#
# COMPACT_ATOMS: atom_id res chain seq x y z
N MET A 1 -14.92 48.48 7.86
CA MET A 1 -13.70 47.67 7.76
C MET A 1 -13.77 46.98 6.41
N THR A 2 -13.17 47.56 5.38
CA THR A 2 -13.15 47.04 4.02
C THR A 2 -12.08 45.97 3.96
N LEU A 3 -12.49 44.68 3.75
CA LEU A 3 -11.55 43.60 3.43
C LEU A 3 -11.08 43.83 1.99
N GLU A 4 -9.85 44.25 1.79
CA GLU A 4 -9.20 44.18 0.50
C GLU A 4 -8.90 42.72 0.15
N TYR A 5 -9.50 42.25 -0.92
CA TYR A 5 -9.14 40.97 -1.53
C TYR A 5 -7.69 41.07 -2.04
N VAL A 6 -6.78 40.36 -1.41
CA VAL A 6 -5.43 40.17 -1.94
C VAL A 6 -5.57 39.28 -3.19
N ASP A 7 -5.10 39.82 -4.32
CA ASP A 7 -5.12 39.14 -5.62
C ASP A 7 -4.49 37.74 -5.54
N ALA A 8 -5.32 36.71 -5.67
CA ALA A 8 -4.92 35.30 -5.64
C ALA A 8 -4.02 34.87 -6.83
N GLY A 9 -3.71 35.80 -7.74
CA GLY A 9 -2.84 35.58 -8.89
C GLY A 9 -1.33 35.69 -8.60
N LYS A 10 -0.92 36.11 -7.42
CA LYS A 10 0.49 36.04 -7.03
C LYS A 10 0.74 34.68 -6.39
N ALA A 11 1.21 33.72 -7.18
CA ALA A 11 1.75 32.47 -6.70
C ALA A 11 2.70 32.77 -5.53
N PHE A 12 2.37 32.26 -4.36
CA PHE A 12 3.27 32.28 -3.21
C PHE A 12 4.59 31.65 -3.65
N ASN A 13 5.63 32.45 -3.66
CA ASN A 13 6.95 31.98 -4.04
C ASN A 13 7.46 31.07 -2.91
N HIS A 14 7.30 29.74 -3.06
CA HIS A 14 7.71 28.74 -2.10
C HIS A 14 9.20 28.82 -1.68
N SER A 15 10.02 29.56 -2.44
CA SER A 15 11.41 29.84 -2.06
C SER A 15 11.54 30.68 -0.79
N GLN A 16 10.47 31.35 -0.33
CA GLN A 16 10.48 32.13 0.91
C GLN A 16 10.09 31.31 2.15
N LEU A 17 9.52 30.10 1.99
CA LEU A 17 9.26 29.18 3.10
C LEU A 17 10.47 28.27 3.41
N SER A 18 11.55 28.35 2.63
CA SER A 18 12.80 27.63 2.85
C SER A 18 13.69 28.20 3.95
N ASN A 19 13.22 29.22 4.67
CA ASN A 19 13.96 29.81 5.79
C ASN A 19 13.64 29.15 7.14
N LEU A 20 13.32 27.85 7.16
CA LEU A 20 13.45 27.07 8.39
C LEU A 20 14.95 26.85 8.63
N PRO A 21 15.47 27.17 9.83
CA PRO A 21 16.92 27.27 10.06
C PRO A 21 17.66 25.92 10.18
N HIS A 22 17.00 24.80 9.95
CA HIS A 22 17.56 23.49 10.20
C HIS A 22 17.67 22.67 8.90
N SER A 23 18.89 22.40 8.47
CA SER A 23 19.16 21.32 7.53
C SER A 23 19.18 19.99 8.29
N ALA A 24 18.62 18.93 7.70
CA ALA A 24 18.79 17.59 8.23
C ALA A 24 20.25 17.15 8.11
N PRO A 25 20.76 16.32 9.03
CA PRO A 25 22.02 15.62 8.83
C PRO A 25 22.00 14.80 7.54
N ASP A 26 23.16 14.64 6.88
CA ASP A 26 23.27 13.82 5.67
C ASP A 26 23.37 12.32 6.03
N VAL A 27 22.29 11.79 6.61
CA VAL A 27 22.21 10.39 7.05
C VAL A 27 21.96 9.44 5.89
N THR A 28 21.36 9.91 4.80
CA THR A 28 20.96 9.05 3.67
C THR A 28 22.10 8.80 2.67
N ARG A 29 23.21 9.54 2.73
CA ARG A 29 24.37 9.33 1.89
C ARG A 29 24.98 7.93 2.10
N GLY A 30 24.92 7.41 3.32
CA GLY A 30 25.39 6.08 3.67
C GLY A 30 24.37 4.97 3.37
N VAL A 31 23.15 5.30 2.93
CA VAL A 31 22.16 4.30 2.53
C VAL A 31 22.42 3.91 1.09
N ASN A 32 23.01 2.77 0.90
CA ASN A 32 23.24 2.13 -0.39
C ASN A 32 22.60 0.74 -0.42
N TYR A 33 22.74 0.02 -1.52
CA TYR A 33 22.15 -1.32 -1.68
C TYR A 33 22.64 -2.31 -0.60
N GLU A 34 23.94 -2.32 -0.31
CA GLU A 34 24.53 -3.23 0.68
C GLU A 34 23.97 -2.98 2.08
N ARG A 35 23.73 -1.72 2.45
CA ARG A 35 23.11 -1.37 3.72
C ARG A 35 21.65 -1.79 3.76
N ILE A 36 20.88 -1.60 2.67
CA ILE A 36 19.47 -2.02 2.60
C ILE A 36 19.37 -3.55 2.69
N LEU A 37 20.29 -4.32 2.10
CA LEU A 37 20.36 -5.78 2.28
C LEU A 37 20.52 -6.19 3.75
N GLN A 38 21.14 -5.35 4.57
CA GLN A 38 21.35 -5.57 6.00
C GLN A 38 20.28 -4.91 6.87
N ALA A 39 19.23 -4.33 6.29
CA ALA A 39 18.23 -3.53 7.01
C ALA A 39 17.65 -4.27 8.22
N ARG A 40 17.37 -5.57 8.12
CA ARG A 40 16.88 -6.40 9.22
C ARG A 40 17.84 -6.45 10.41
N SER A 41 19.15 -6.46 10.18
CA SER A 41 20.17 -6.46 11.23
C SER A 41 20.40 -5.07 11.84
N GLU A 42 19.99 -4.01 11.15
CA GLU A 42 19.98 -2.63 11.63
C GLU A 42 18.65 -2.25 12.27
N SER A 43 18.17 -3.04 13.22
CA SER A 43 16.83 -2.87 13.81
C SER A 43 16.59 -1.50 14.49
N GLN A 44 17.66 -0.74 14.80
CA GLN A 44 17.56 0.65 15.27
C GLN A 44 17.03 1.61 14.21
N ASN A 45 17.01 1.21 12.93
CA ASN A 45 16.50 1.97 11.79
C ASN A 45 15.27 1.30 11.17
N TRP A 46 14.55 2.04 10.32
CA TRP A 46 13.51 1.54 9.43
C TRP A 46 13.75 2.14 8.04
N ILE A 47 14.74 1.59 7.32
CA ILE A 47 15.34 2.24 6.15
C ILE A 47 14.64 1.97 4.82
N THR A 48 13.71 1.01 4.76
CA THR A 48 12.92 0.71 3.57
C THR A 48 11.47 0.41 3.94
N TYR A 49 10.57 0.40 2.98
CA TYR A 49 9.11 0.44 3.16
C TYR A 49 8.57 -0.63 4.12
N TYR A 50 9.04 -1.86 4.01
CA TYR A 50 8.62 -2.97 4.88
C TYR A 50 9.55 -3.21 6.08
N GLY A 51 10.62 -2.44 6.21
CA GLY A 51 11.71 -2.66 7.16
C GLY A 51 12.84 -3.51 6.57
N ASP A 52 12.51 -4.40 5.65
CA ASP A 52 13.44 -5.21 4.83
C ASP A 52 12.88 -5.47 3.43
N TYR A 53 13.58 -6.23 2.58
CA TYR A 53 13.11 -6.60 1.25
C TYR A 53 12.07 -7.73 1.25
N ASP A 54 11.95 -8.47 2.37
CA ASP A 54 11.14 -9.68 2.45
C ASP A 54 9.63 -9.41 2.69
N GLY A 55 9.25 -8.17 2.97
CA GLY A 55 7.86 -7.81 3.23
C GLY A 55 7.32 -8.24 4.60
N LYS A 56 8.21 -8.60 5.55
CA LYS A 56 7.79 -9.19 6.84
C LYS A 56 7.24 -8.19 7.83
N ARG A 57 7.63 -6.91 7.77
CA ARG A 57 7.23 -5.90 8.76
C ARG A 57 7.42 -6.35 10.20
N HIS A 58 8.52 -7.07 10.45
CA HIS A 58 8.93 -7.60 11.74
C HIS A 58 10.25 -7.00 12.18
N SER A 59 10.28 -6.42 13.40
CA SER A 59 11.49 -5.81 13.98
C SER A 59 12.10 -6.71 15.04
N LEU A 60 13.44 -6.76 15.08
CA LEU A 60 14.18 -7.46 16.12
C LEU A 60 14.28 -6.66 17.44
N LEU A 61 13.70 -5.46 17.52
CA LEU A 61 13.64 -4.68 18.76
C LEU A 61 12.68 -5.34 19.77
N ASP A 62 13.12 -5.43 21.03
CA ASP A 62 12.43 -6.14 22.12
C ASP A 62 12.33 -5.30 23.42
N GLN A 63 12.87 -4.09 23.45
CA GLN A 63 12.81 -3.24 24.65
C GLN A 63 11.35 -2.95 25.06
N ILE A 64 10.47 -2.69 24.08
CA ILE A 64 9.02 -2.65 24.31
C ILE A 64 8.50 -4.05 24.11
N ASN A 65 7.96 -4.66 25.19
CA ASN A 65 7.56 -6.05 25.21
C ASN A 65 6.28 -6.28 26.05
N VAL A 66 5.82 -7.51 26.11
CA VAL A 66 4.57 -7.89 26.79
C VAL A 66 4.49 -7.46 28.27
N ASP A 67 5.62 -7.40 28.98
CA ASP A 67 5.65 -7.06 30.41
C ASP A 67 5.48 -5.54 30.65
N ASN A 68 5.96 -4.71 29.72
CA ASN A 68 6.10 -3.26 29.92
C ASN A 68 5.25 -2.40 28.98
N VAL A 69 4.67 -2.95 27.93
CA VAL A 69 3.89 -2.18 26.92
C VAL A 69 2.75 -1.37 27.53
N LYS A 70 2.18 -1.80 28.65
CA LYS A 70 1.16 -1.04 29.41
C LYS A 70 1.63 0.34 29.88
N ASN A 71 2.94 0.58 29.91
CA ASN A 71 3.55 1.85 30.30
C ASN A 71 3.87 2.75 29.10
N LEU A 72 3.56 2.32 27.87
CA LEU A 72 3.82 3.06 26.65
C LEU A 72 3.10 4.41 26.66
N LYS A 73 3.81 5.48 26.33
CA LYS A 73 3.32 6.85 26.34
C LYS A 73 3.66 7.56 25.04
N VAL A 74 2.90 8.61 24.75
CA VAL A 74 3.25 9.51 23.65
C VAL A 74 4.57 10.21 23.98
N ALA A 75 5.57 10.02 23.12
CA ALA A 75 6.85 10.72 23.18
C ALA A 75 6.72 12.13 22.56
N TRP A 76 6.10 12.19 21.37
CA TRP A 76 5.84 13.43 20.67
C TRP A 76 4.73 13.26 19.62
N ILE A 77 4.17 14.38 19.16
CA ILE A 77 3.19 14.46 18.08
C ILE A 77 3.65 15.53 17.09
N HIS A 78 3.72 15.15 15.82
CA HIS A 78 3.87 16.09 14.71
C HIS A 78 2.52 16.26 14.00
N GLN A 79 1.98 17.49 13.98
CA GLN A 79 0.75 17.81 13.26
C GLN A 79 1.05 17.96 11.77
N ALA A 80 0.59 17.04 10.96
CA ALA A 80 0.62 17.17 9.52
C ALA A 80 -0.51 18.14 9.12
N SER A 81 -0.14 19.38 8.83
CA SER A 81 -1.11 20.45 8.58
C SER A 81 -1.83 20.25 7.24
N ALA A 82 -3.14 20.15 7.28
CA ALA A 82 -4.01 20.24 6.11
C ALA A 82 -4.38 21.71 5.82
N THR A 83 -3.39 22.57 5.57
CA THR A 83 -3.66 23.95 5.15
C THR A 83 -3.70 24.01 3.62
N GLY A 84 -4.88 24.02 3.07
CA GLY A 84 -5.17 24.22 1.65
C GLY A 84 -6.62 23.81 1.37
N MET A 85 -7.30 24.56 0.53
CA MET A 85 -8.58 24.08 -0.03
C MET A 85 -8.26 22.82 -0.83
N ILE A 86 -8.79 21.67 -0.39
CA ILE A 86 -8.76 20.45 -1.16
C ILE A 86 -9.72 20.69 -2.32
N ALA A 87 -9.17 20.91 -3.50
CA ALA A 87 -9.95 21.30 -4.69
C ALA A 87 -10.68 20.12 -5.32
N SER A 88 -10.59 18.92 -4.76
CA SER A 88 -11.28 17.76 -5.28
C SER A 88 -12.32 17.23 -4.28
N THR A 89 -13.36 16.62 -4.82
CA THR A 89 -14.37 15.86 -4.05
C THR A 89 -13.79 14.58 -3.43
N SER A 90 -12.51 14.28 -3.66
CA SER A 90 -11.83 13.13 -3.10
C SER A 90 -11.35 13.41 -1.68
N THR A 91 -11.62 12.48 -0.79
CA THR A 91 -11.10 12.46 0.57
C THR A 91 -9.59 12.23 0.55
N TYR A 92 -8.89 12.61 1.60
CA TYR A 92 -7.47 12.30 1.78
C TYR A 92 -7.30 11.35 2.96
N ALA A 93 -6.24 10.53 2.94
CA ALA A 93 -5.85 9.71 4.08
C ALA A 93 -4.33 9.81 4.30
N PHE A 94 -3.92 9.58 5.54
CA PHE A 94 -2.51 9.49 5.88
C PHE A 94 -2.08 8.01 5.82
N GLU A 95 -1.72 7.53 4.63
CA GLU A 95 -1.45 6.11 4.36
C GLU A 95 0.04 5.72 4.48
N ALA A 96 0.92 6.67 4.74
CA ALA A 96 2.36 6.47 4.65
C ALA A 96 2.92 5.49 5.70
N CYS A 97 4.07 4.90 5.36
CA CYS A 97 5.00 4.27 6.29
C CYS A 97 6.16 5.23 6.56
N PRO A 98 6.40 5.68 7.80
CA PRO A 98 7.56 6.51 8.14
C PRO A 98 8.85 5.71 8.01
N LEU A 99 9.85 6.25 7.30
CA LEU A 99 11.22 5.73 7.30
C LEU A 99 12.05 6.45 8.34
N VAL A 100 12.93 5.73 9.03
CA VAL A 100 13.87 6.31 10.00
C VAL A 100 15.29 5.84 9.69
N VAL A 101 16.18 6.80 9.52
CA VAL A 101 17.59 6.57 9.23
C VAL A 101 18.43 7.43 10.16
N ASP A 102 19.19 6.80 11.04
CA ASP A 102 20.18 7.44 11.93
C ASP A 102 19.66 8.72 12.62
N GLY A 103 18.41 8.66 13.13
CA GLY A 103 17.78 9.74 13.86
C GLY A 103 17.02 10.78 13.01
N VAL A 104 16.95 10.62 11.70
CA VAL A 104 16.10 11.43 10.80
C VAL A 104 14.92 10.58 10.31
N MET A 105 13.72 11.12 10.43
CA MET A 105 12.50 10.49 9.94
C MET A 105 12.01 11.18 8.67
N PHE A 106 11.66 10.37 7.65
CA PHE A 106 11.05 10.82 6.41
C PHE A 106 9.65 10.24 6.30
N VAL A 107 8.65 11.10 6.06
CA VAL A 107 7.26 10.68 5.91
C VAL A 107 6.57 11.48 4.82
N THR A 108 5.89 10.77 3.91
CA THR A 108 5.04 11.38 2.89
C THR A 108 3.63 11.57 3.42
N GLY A 109 2.87 12.45 2.77
CA GLY A 109 1.46 12.65 3.07
C GLY A 109 0.64 12.79 1.79
N TRP A 110 -0.65 13.04 1.97
CA TRP A 110 -1.54 13.37 0.86
C TRP A 110 -1.10 14.65 0.14
N ASP A 111 -1.66 14.91 -1.00
CA ASP A 111 -1.50 16.16 -1.75
C ASP A 111 -0.03 16.55 -2.00
N GLY A 112 0.85 15.55 -2.20
CA GLY A 112 2.26 15.75 -2.55
C GLY A 112 3.16 16.26 -1.42
N TRP A 113 2.75 16.13 -0.15
CA TRP A 113 3.60 16.48 0.98
C TRP A 113 4.66 15.43 1.27
N LEU A 114 5.84 15.90 1.73
CA LEU A 114 6.89 15.12 2.36
C LEU A 114 7.55 15.96 3.45
N TRP A 115 7.78 15.36 4.61
CA TRP A 115 8.47 15.97 5.75
C TRP A 115 9.73 15.17 6.11
N ALA A 116 10.79 15.89 6.50
CA ALA A 116 11.89 15.35 7.28
C ALA A 116 11.80 15.88 8.69
N LEU A 117 11.85 14.99 9.66
CA LEU A 117 11.72 15.30 11.07
C LEU A 117 12.94 14.80 11.84
N ASP A 118 13.31 15.49 12.89
CA ASP A 118 14.15 14.91 13.93
C ASP A 118 13.36 13.78 14.60
N ALA A 119 13.83 12.54 14.48
CA ALA A 119 13.11 11.37 14.95
C ALA A 119 12.95 11.36 16.48
N LYS A 120 13.89 11.97 17.23
CA LYS A 120 13.86 12.03 18.69
C LYS A 120 12.79 12.97 19.23
N THR A 121 12.56 14.11 18.56
CA THR A 121 11.73 15.20 19.05
C THR A 121 10.46 15.43 18.26
N GLY A 122 10.38 14.93 17.01
CA GLY A 122 9.30 15.24 16.07
C GLY A 122 9.38 16.65 15.48
N GLU A 123 10.49 17.37 15.73
CA GLU A 123 10.71 18.70 15.16
C GLU A 123 10.91 18.61 13.65
N GLN A 124 10.24 19.50 12.89
CA GLN A 124 10.38 19.56 11.45
C GLN A 124 11.73 20.16 11.05
N LEU A 125 12.58 19.36 10.39
CA LEU A 125 13.85 19.81 9.84
C LEU A 125 13.63 20.55 8.51
N TRP A 126 12.85 19.94 7.60
CA TRP A 126 12.39 20.56 6.38
C TRP A 126 11.09 19.91 5.89
N ARG A 127 10.46 20.52 4.89
CA ARG A 127 9.30 19.96 4.20
C ARG A 127 9.34 20.29 2.72
N TYR A 128 8.73 19.43 1.92
CA TYR A 128 8.51 19.60 0.50
C TYR A 128 7.04 19.48 0.16
N LYS A 129 6.58 20.27 -0.80
CA LYS A 129 5.23 20.20 -1.35
C LYS A 129 5.33 20.12 -2.87
N HIS A 130 4.86 19.02 -3.45
CA HIS A 130 4.64 18.92 -4.88
C HIS A 130 3.32 19.58 -5.26
N ALA A 131 3.31 20.36 -6.33
CA ALA A 131 2.07 20.97 -6.84
C ALA A 131 1.28 19.94 -7.65
N ILE A 132 0.11 19.56 -7.18
CA ILE A 132 -0.82 18.71 -7.91
C ILE A 132 -1.85 19.62 -8.59
N PRO A 133 -2.12 19.46 -9.91
CA PRO A 133 -3.16 20.22 -10.60
C PRO A 133 -4.53 19.99 -9.95
N ILE A 134 -5.31 21.05 -9.79
CA ILE A 134 -6.64 20.97 -9.16
C ILE A 134 -7.75 20.45 -10.09
N ASP A 135 -7.46 20.38 -11.38
CA ASP A 135 -8.37 20.00 -12.46
C ASP A 135 -8.17 18.54 -12.92
N VAL A 136 -7.52 17.72 -12.09
CA VAL A 136 -7.32 16.29 -12.34
C VAL A 136 -8.17 15.46 -11.39
N THR A 137 -8.62 14.32 -11.88
CA THR A 137 -9.28 13.30 -11.05
C THR A 137 -8.25 12.23 -10.68
N LEU A 138 -8.23 11.84 -9.42
CA LEU A 138 -7.33 10.82 -8.90
C LEU A 138 -8.16 9.61 -8.48
N CYS A 139 -7.73 8.41 -8.86
CA CYS A 139 -8.35 7.20 -8.35
C CYS A 139 -8.17 7.12 -6.83
N CYS A 140 -9.21 6.62 -6.18
CA CYS A 140 -9.17 6.05 -4.83
C CYS A 140 -8.69 7.02 -3.75
N ALA A 141 -8.81 8.32 -3.96
CA ALA A 141 -8.45 9.44 -3.09
C ALA A 141 -7.02 9.99 -3.29
N ASN A 142 -6.75 11.08 -2.58
CA ASN A 142 -5.46 11.77 -2.60
C ASN A 142 -4.55 11.18 -1.51
N VAL A 143 -3.85 10.10 -1.84
CA VAL A 143 -3.07 9.29 -0.90
C VAL A 143 -1.64 9.05 -1.39
N ASN A 144 -0.74 8.76 -0.44
CA ASN A 144 0.64 8.36 -0.73
C ASN A 144 1.12 7.39 0.34
N ARG A 145 1.74 6.27 -0.07
CA ARG A 145 2.10 5.19 0.84
C ARG A 145 3.51 5.28 1.42
N GLY A 146 4.37 6.13 0.85
CA GLY A 146 5.71 6.32 1.41
C GLY A 146 6.74 6.85 0.43
N CYS A 147 7.97 6.89 0.89
CA CYS A 147 9.15 7.30 0.13
C CYS A 147 10.23 6.23 0.20
N ALA A 148 11.31 6.43 -0.56
CA ALA A 148 12.55 5.68 -0.44
C ALA A 148 13.71 6.64 -0.16
N VAL A 149 14.79 6.14 0.44
CA VAL A 149 15.98 6.91 0.75
C VAL A 149 17.22 6.16 0.27
N ALA A 150 18.09 6.84 -0.44
CA ALA A 150 19.42 6.33 -0.82
C ALA A 150 20.34 7.45 -1.34
N ASN A 151 21.64 7.27 -1.20
CA ASN A 151 22.69 8.07 -1.82
C ASN A 151 22.50 9.60 -1.63
N GLY A 152 22.08 10.04 -0.44
CA GLY A 152 21.88 11.47 -0.14
C GLY A 152 20.56 12.04 -0.64
N LYS A 153 19.64 11.21 -1.11
CA LYS A 153 18.36 11.63 -1.67
C LYS A 153 17.18 10.93 -1.01
N VAL A 154 16.00 11.59 -1.11
CA VAL A 154 14.69 11.01 -0.81
C VAL A 154 13.89 10.98 -2.11
N TYR A 155 13.27 9.86 -2.39
CA TYR A 155 12.48 9.62 -3.59
C TYR A 155 11.03 9.40 -3.22
N MET A 156 10.12 10.09 -3.91
CA MET A 156 8.68 9.89 -3.76
C MET A 156 7.99 9.88 -5.13
N VAL A 157 6.94 9.11 -5.26
CA VAL A 157 5.98 9.33 -6.33
C VAL A 157 4.95 10.35 -5.87
N THR A 158 4.27 10.99 -6.79
CA THR A 158 3.18 11.92 -6.49
C THR A 158 1.89 11.45 -7.16
N GLN A 159 0.76 11.84 -6.59
CA GLN A 159 -0.56 11.39 -7.05
C GLN A 159 -0.84 11.75 -8.52
N ASN A 160 -0.21 12.80 -9.05
CA ASN A 160 -0.25 13.14 -10.47
C ASN A 160 0.85 12.45 -11.30
N ALA A 161 1.23 11.24 -10.91
CA ALA A 161 2.14 10.35 -11.63
C ALA A 161 3.51 10.97 -11.96
N GLN A 162 4.13 11.64 -10.95
CA GLN A 162 5.52 12.10 -11.06
C GLN A 162 6.41 11.34 -10.08
N LEU A 163 7.61 10.99 -10.50
CA LEU A 163 8.69 10.53 -9.64
C LEU A 163 9.62 11.71 -9.34
N VAL A 164 9.85 11.99 -8.07
CA VAL A 164 10.62 13.15 -7.62
C VAL A 164 11.76 12.70 -6.72
N ALA A 165 12.98 13.17 -7.00
CA ALA A 165 14.14 13.04 -6.12
C ALA A 165 14.44 14.38 -5.45
N LEU A 166 14.59 14.34 -4.13
CA LEU A 166 14.92 15.49 -3.29
C LEU A 166 16.27 15.27 -2.61
N ASP A 167 17.01 16.35 -2.41
CA ASP A 167 18.18 16.35 -1.52
C ASP A 167 17.69 16.09 -0.07
N ALA A 168 18.18 15.04 0.55
CA ALA A 168 17.73 14.59 1.85
C ALA A 168 18.06 15.57 2.99
N THR A 169 19.03 16.46 2.79
CA THR A 169 19.45 17.43 3.81
C THR A 169 18.57 18.67 3.86
N ASN A 170 17.90 19.03 2.76
CA ASN A 170 17.19 20.31 2.66
C ASN A 170 15.87 20.28 1.90
N GLY A 171 15.46 19.13 1.35
CA GLY A 171 14.21 18.94 0.62
C GLY A 171 14.17 19.64 -0.76
N ARG A 172 15.29 20.12 -1.29
CA ARG A 172 15.33 20.72 -2.63
C ARG A 172 15.23 19.66 -3.70
N LYS A 173 14.41 19.92 -4.72
CA LYS A 173 14.25 19.01 -5.84
C LYS A 173 15.55 18.90 -6.65
N VAL A 174 16.05 17.67 -6.79
CA VAL A 174 17.23 17.32 -7.60
C VAL A 174 16.80 17.05 -9.04
N TRP A 175 15.82 16.15 -9.21
CA TRP A 175 15.23 15.84 -10.51
C TRP A 175 13.76 15.41 -10.37
N GLN A 176 13.07 15.38 -11.49
CA GLN A 176 11.67 14.92 -11.59
C GLN A 176 11.46 14.23 -12.92
N LYS A 177 10.70 13.13 -12.92
CA LYS A 177 10.34 12.36 -14.12
C LYS A 177 8.83 12.08 -14.12
N THR A 178 8.25 11.95 -15.29
CA THR A 178 6.85 11.60 -15.46
C THR A 178 6.72 10.08 -15.55
N ILE A 179 5.87 9.49 -14.71
CA ILE A 179 5.50 8.07 -14.72
C ILE A 179 4.39 7.83 -15.73
N GLY A 180 3.32 8.65 -15.70
CA GLY A 180 2.13 8.47 -16.50
C GLY A 180 1.38 9.79 -16.75
N ASP A 181 0.30 9.73 -17.52
CA ASP A 181 -0.56 10.89 -17.83
C ASP A 181 -1.77 10.94 -16.89
N VAL A 182 -1.71 11.84 -15.90
CA VAL A 182 -2.80 12.03 -14.93
C VAL A 182 -4.11 12.48 -15.60
N ARG A 183 -4.06 13.12 -16.76
CA ARG A 183 -5.27 13.55 -17.48
C ARG A 183 -5.95 12.39 -18.21
N ALA A 184 -5.18 11.35 -18.55
CA ALA A 184 -5.71 10.08 -19.04
C ALA A 184 -6.24 9.17 -17.89
N GLY A 185 -6.05 9.57 -16.62
CA GLY A 185 -6.46 8.79 -15.45
C GLY A 185 -5.32 8.03 -14.77
N GLU A 186 -4.08 8.12 -15.27
CA GLU A 186 -2.94 7.49 -14.60
C GLU A 186 -2.52 8.29 -13.37
N SER A 187 -2.38 7.60 -12.25
CA SER A 187 -1.89 8.16 -10.99
C SER A 187 -0.78 7.29 -10.41
N ALA A 188 -0.21 7.68 -9.27
CA ALA A 188 0.73 6.85 -8.54
C ALA A 188 0.62 7.12 -7.02
N SER A 189 0.58 6.05 -6.24
CA SER A 189 0.46 6.10 -4.78
C SER A 189 1.46 5.19 -4.06
N ILE A 190 2.21 4.39 -4.81
CA ILE A 190 3.21 3.43 -4.35
C ILE A 190 4.38 4.12 -3.62
N ALA A 191 4.96 3.48 -2.60
CA ALA A 191 6.29 3.85 -2.13
C ALA A 191 7.33 3.28 -3.11
N PRO A 192 8.26 4.10 -3.66
CA PRO A 192 9.33 3.58 -4.48
C PRO A 192 10.21 2.59 -3.70
N LEU A 193 10.76 1.57 -4.38
CA LEU A 193 11.70 0.64 -3.77
C LEU A 193 13.09 0.78 -4.41
N VAL A 194 14.09 1.05 -3.58
CA VAL A 194 15.49 1.04 -4.04
C VAL A 194 15.99 -0.40 -4.11
N ILE A 195 16.48 -0.81 -5.28
CA ILE A 195 17.15 -2.10 -5.50
C ILE A 195 18.41 -1.84 -6.32
N LYS A 196 19.57 -2.20 -5.78
CA LYS A 196 20.87 -1.90 -6.40
C LYS A 196 21.03 -0.37 -6.63
N ASP A 197 21.30 0.03 -7.85
CA ASP A 197 21.39 1.42 -8.33
C ASP A 197 20.12 1.90 -9.05
N THR A 198 18.97 1.27 -8.72
CA THR A 198 17.70 1.54 -9.35
C THR A 198 16.58 1.85 -8.36
N LEU A 199 15.51 2.44 -8.87
CA LEU A 199 14.20 2.61 -8.22
C LEU A 199 13.14 1.86 -8.98
N ILE A 200 12.36 1.04 -8.29
CA ILE A 200 11.16 0.42 -8.85
C ILE A 200 9.94 1.24 -8.43
N THR A 201 9.07 1.52 -9.39
CA THR A 201 7.77 2.18 -9.21
C THR A 201 6.69 1.45 -10.00
N GLY A 202 5.44 1.81 -9.78
CA GLY A 202 4.32 1.31 -10.56
C GLY A 202 3.28 2.41 -10.79
N SER A 203 2.25 2.07 -11.55
CA SER A 203 1.12 2.94 -11.85
C SER A 203 -0.11 2.59 -11.03
N ALA A 204 -1.06 3.53 -10.91
CA ALA A 204 -2.40 3.37 -10.37
C ALA A 204 -3.42 3.97 -11.34
N GLY A 205 -4.71 3.71 -11.13
CA GLY A 205 -5.79 4.23 -11.98
C GLY A 205 -6.44 3.16 -12.86
N GLY A 206 -6.42 1.89 -12.44
CA GLY A 206 -7.10 0.79 -13.13
C GLY A 206 -8.55 1.14 -13.48
N GLU A 207 -9.26 1.69 -12.51
CA GLU A 207 -10.67 2.11 -12.59
C GLU A 207 -10.95 3.26 -13.59
N TYR A 208 -9.90 3.80 -14.20
CA TYR A 208 -9.99 4.79 -15.29
C TYR A 208 -9.68 4.18 -16.66
N GLY A 209 -9.49 2.85 -16.73
CA GLY A 209 -9.17 2.16 -17.95
C GLY A 209 -7.81 2.56 -18.51
N VAL A 210 -6.80 2.59 -17.68
CA VAL A 210 -5.40 2.77 -18.06
C VAL A 210 -4.70 1.41 -18.18
N ARG A 211 -3.61 1.34 -18.90
CA ARG A 211 -2.79 0.14 -19.04
C ARG A 211 -1.73 0.11 -17.97
N GLY A 212 -1.82 -0.79 -17.00
CA GLY A 212 -0.89 -0.94 -15.89
C GLY A 212 0.55 -1.21 -16.32
N HIS A 213 1.50 -0.73 -15.54
CA HIS A 213 2.92 -0.95 -15.78
C HIS A 213 3.75 -0.85 -14.50
N ILE A 214 4.95 -1.43 -14.57
CA ILE A 214 6.00 -1.39 -13.56
C ILE A 214 7.23 -0.78 -14.22
N ASP A 215 7.87 0.18 -13.55
CA ASP A 215 9.00 0.93 -14.09
C ASP A 215 10.25 0.76 -13.21
N CYS A 216 11.38 0.70 -13.87
CA CYS A 216 12.70 0.80 -13.27
C CYS A 216 13.41 2.06 -13.72
N TRP A 217 13.95 2.80 -12.76
CA TRP A 217 14.59 4.08 -12.98
C TRP A 217 16.02 4.06 -12.46
N ASP A 218 16.92 4.71 -13.15
CA ASP A 218 18.26 4.96 -12.63
C ASP A 218 18.19 5.85 -11.39
N LEU A 219 18.81 5.41 -10.30
CA LEU A 219 18.75 6.07 -9.00
C LEU A 219 19.36 7.48 -9.02
N GLU A 220 20.41 7.69 -9.81
CA GLU A 220 21.15 8.96 -9.84
C GLU A 220 20.51 9.97 -10.79
N THR A 221 20.17 9.54 -12.00
CA THR A 221 19.72 10.39 -13.10
C THR A 221 18.22 10.45 -13.27
N GLY A 222 17.48 9.45 -12.74
CA GLY A 222 16.07 9.25 -12.99
C GLY A 222 15.76 8.83 -14.42
N GLU A 223 16.75 8.37 -15.21
CA GLU A 223 16.47 7.81 -16.53
C GLU A 223 15.74 6.46 -16.39
N GLN A 224 14.72 6.27 -17.21
CA GLN A 224 13.99 5.00 -17.24
C GLN A 224 14.85 3.93 -17.88
N ARG A 225 15.14 2.84 -17.14
CA ARG A 225 15.92 1.70 -17.64
C ARG A 225 15.06 0.71 -18.37
N TRP A 226 13.86 0.40 -17.80
CA TRP A 226 12.85 -0.42 -18.43
C TRP A 226 11.45 -0.08 -17.93
N ARG A 227 10.45 -0.45 -18.74
CA ARG A 227 9.02 -0.46 -18.40
C ARG A 227 8.45 -1.79 -18.82
N THR A 228 7.77 -2.48 -17.90
CA THR A 228 7.03 -3.71 -18.16
C THR A 228 5.55 -3.44 -18.01
N TYR A 229 4.81 -3.59 -19.09
CA TYR A 229 3.37 -3.51 -19.03
C TYR A 229 2.78 -4.79 -18.46
N THR A 230 1.85 -4.65 -17.54
CA THR A 230 1.15 -5.76 -16.88
C THR A 230 -0.06 -6.27 -17.66
N VAL A 231 -0.45 -5.56 -18.70
CA VAL A 231 -1.41 -6.03 -19.72
C VAL A 231 -0.66 -6.19 -21.05
N PRO A 232 -0.54 -7.41 -21.61
CA PRO A 232 0.22 -7.63 -22.82
C PRO A 232 -0.51 -7.07 -24.06
N LYS A 233 0.26 -6.53 -25.00
CA LYS A 233 -0.29 -6.19 -26.31
C LYS A 233 -0.39 -7.44 -27.20
N PRO A 234 -1.20 -7.40 -28.27
CA PRO A 234 -1.33 -8.53 -29.19
C PRO A 234 0.02 -9.06 -29.68
N GLY A 235 0.21 -10.39 -29.54
CA GLY A 235 1.44 -11.09 -29.90
C GLY A 235 2.49 -11.20 -28.79
N GLU A 236 2.31 -10.56 -27.64
CA GLU A 236 3.11 -10.78 -26.43
C GLU A 236 2.55 -11.99 -25.63
N PRO A 237 3.38 -12.68 -24.84
CA PRO A 237 2.91 -13.76 -23.94
C PRO A 237 1.78 -13.27 -23.02
N GLY A 238 0.70 -14.05 -22.92
CA GLY A 238 -0.50 -13.70 -22.14
C GLY A 238 -1.57 -12.96 -22.95
N SER A 239 -1.25 -12.43 -24.13
CA SER A 239 -2.23 -11.70 -24.96
C SER A 239 -3.37 -12.59 -25.49
N GLU A 240 -3.19 -13.88 -25.53
CA GLU A 240 -4.22 -14.88 -25.88
C GLU A 240 -5.37 -14.96 -24.86
N THR A 241 -5.19 -14.38 -23.68
CA THR A 241 -6.23 -14.29 -22.63
C THR A 241 -7.07 -13.02 -22.70
N TRP A 242 -6.85 -12.20 -23.71
CA TRP A 242 -7.59 -10.98 -24.03
C TRP A 242 -8.31 -11.14 -25.37
N PRO A 243 -9.39 -10.37 -25.64
CA PRO A 243 -10.03 -10.38 -26.96
C PRO A 243 -9.03 -10.13 -28.08
N ALA A 244 -9.05 -10.97 -29.10
CA ALA A 244 -8.11 -10.89 -30.21
C ALA A 244 -8.33 -9.66 -31.10
N ASP A 245 -9.56 -9.18 -31.14
CA ASP A 245 -10.00 -7.99 -31.85
C ASP A 245 -10.44 -6.93 -30.84
N GLY A 246 -9.92 -5.73 -30.96
CA GLY A 246 -10.32 -4.63 -30.12
C GLY A 246 -9.16 -3.98 -29.35
N GLU A 247 -9.53 -3.07 -28.46
CA GLU A 247 -8.61 -2.20 -27.74
C GLU A 247 -8.61 -2.48 -26.22
N ALA A 248 -9.23 -3.59 -25.75
CA ALA A 248 -9.37 -3.91 -24.33
C ALA A 248 -8.01 -3.90 -23.61
N TRP A 249 -6.96 -4.45 -24.26
CA TRP A 249 -5.61 -4.47 -23.71
C TRP A 249 -5.01 -3.09 -23.47
N GLN A 250 -5.44 -2.05 -24.21
CA GLN A 250 -4.96 -0.67 -24.02
C GLN A 250 -5.52 -0.02 -22.76
N ARG A 251 -6.59 -0.61 -22.20
CA ARG A 251 -7.38 -0.07 -21.09
C ARG A 251 -7.52 -1.09 -19.96
N GLY A 252 -6.69 -2.13 -19.97
CA GLY A 252 -6.93 -3.36 -19.25
C GLY A 252 -6.70 -3.33 -17.73
N GLY A 253 -6.34 -2.21 -17.13
CA GLY A 253 -6.06 -2.14 -15.69
C GLY A 253 -4.74 -2.80 -15.31
N ALA A 254 -4.76 -3.75 -14.38
CA ALA A 254 -3.60 -4.50 -13.87
C ALA A 254 -2.51 -3.61 -13.24
N ASN A 255 -2.86 -2.52 -12.62
CA ASN A 255 -1.91 -1.54 -12.09
C ASN A 255 -1.15 -2.10 -10.87
N HIS A 256 0.13 -1.72 -10.74
CA HIS A 256 0.97 -2.05 -9.59
C HIS A 256 1.08 -0.82 -8.67
N TRP A 257 0.17 -0.70 -7.71
CA TRP A 257 0.02 0.48 -6.86
C TRP A 257 0.43 0.28 -5.39
N VAL A 258 0.85 -0.94 -5.01
CA VAL A 258 1.47 -1.27 -3.72
C VAL A 258 2.89 -1.77 -3.96
N THR A 259 3.83 -1.42 -3.07
CA THR A 259 5.24 -1.82 -3.17
C THR A 259 5.39 -3.34 -3.10
N GLY A 260 6.11 -3.92 -4.05
CA GLY A 260 6.44 -5.35 -4.06
C GLY A 260 7.62 -5.69 -3.15
N THR A 261 8.08 -6.92 -3.23
CA THR A 261 9.20 -7.47 -2.45
C THR A 261 10.31 -7.97 -3.37
N PHE A 262 11.51 -8.11 -2.84
CA PHE A 262 12.68 -8.46 -3.64
C PHE A 262 13.50 -9.60 -3.01
N ASP A 263 13.79 -10.63 -3.79
CA ASP A 263 14.73 -11.68 -3.41
C ASP A 263 16.09 -11.42 -4.04
N PRO A 264 17.11 -11.02 -3.26
CA PRO A 264 18.44 -10.70 -3.78
C PRO A 264 19.21 -11.93 -4.31
N GLU A 265 18.90 -13.13 -3.82
CA GLU A 265 19.56 -14.36 -4.29
C GLU A 265 19.03 -14.81 -5.64
N LEU A 266 17.73 -14.62 -5.88
CA LEU A 266 17.09 -14.97 -7.16
C LEU A 266 17.11 -13.80 -8.15
N ASN A 267 17.44 -12.59 -7.69
CA ASN A 267 17.38 -11.34 -8.46
C ASN A 267 15.95 -11.05 -8.99
N LEU A 268 14.93 -11.44 -8.23
CA LEU A 268 13.54 -11.32 -8.61
C LEU A 268 12.79 -10.30 -7.75
N TYR A 269 12.08 -9.39 -8.43
CA TYR A 269 11.09 -8.51 -7.82
C TYR A 269 9.70 -9.12 -8.00
N TYR A 270 8.97 -9.29 -6.89
CA TYR A 270 7.62 -9.83 -6.89
C TYR A 270 6.63 -8.69 -6.76
N ALA A 271 5.89 -8.45 -7.82
CA ALA A 271 4.90 -7.40 -7.90
C ALA A 271 3.49 -7.99 -7.96
N GLY A 272 2.60 -7.52 -7.10
CA GLY A 272 1.18 -7.77 -7.22
C GLY A 272 0.55 -6.83 -8.24
N THR A 273 -0.41 -7.29 -9.00
CA THR A 273 -1.15 -6.50 -9.98
C THR A 273 -2.62 -6.38 -9.59
N GLY A 274 -3.22 -5.26 -9.96
CA GLY A 274 -4.61 -4.95 -9.63
C GLY A 274 -5.62 -5.55 -10.61
N ASN A 275 -6.87 -5.20 -10.38
CA ASN A 275 -8.04 -5.59 -11.14
C ASN A 275 -7.95 -5.24 -12.63
N PRO A 276 -8.67 -5.99 -13.50
CA PRO A 276 -8.86 -5.57 -14.89
C PRO A 276 -9.86 -4.41 -15.00
N ALA A 277 -9.85 -3.68 -16.10
CA ALA A 277 -10.81 -2.63 -16.39
C ALA A 277 -11.64 -2.93 -17.65
N PRO A 278 -12.97 -2.64 -17.60
CA PRO A 278 -13.77 -2.18 -16.45
C PRO A 278 -13.94 -3.27 -15.38
N ASP A 279 -13.95 -2.90 -14.11
CA ASP A 279 -13.87 -3.80 -12.96
C ASP A 279 -14.99 -4.86 -12.95
N PHE A 280 -16.24 -4.44 -13.17
CA PHE A 280 -17.44 -5.28 -13.04
C PHE A 280 -18.12 -5.63 -14.38
N ASP A 281 -17.54 -5.26 -15.54
CA ASP A 281 -18.10 -5.59 -16.86
C ASP A 281 -17.09 -6.39 -17.70
N GLY A 282 -17.14 -7.72 -17.60
CA GLY A 282 -16.26 -8.63 -18.31
C GLY A 282 -16.58 -8.82 -19.79
N GLU A 283 -17.75 -8.40 -20.28
CA GLU A 283 -18.17 -8.62 -21.68
C GLU A 283 -17.26 -7.94 -22.71
N VAL A 284 -16.61 -6.84 -22.31
CA VAL A 284 -15.68 -6.09 -23.19
C VAL A 284 -14.25 -6.61 -23.15
N ARG A 285 -13.97 -7.57 -22.25
CA ARG A 285 -12.64 -8.13 -21.99
C ARG A 285 -12.69 -9.64 -21.75
N GLU A 286 -13.41 -10.37 -22.60
CA GLU A 286 -13.50 -11.84 -22.50
C GLU A 286 -12.12 -12.52 -22.39
N GLY A 287 -12.03 -13.60 -21.61
CA GLY A 287 -10.82 -14.36 -21.30
C GLY A 287 -10.31 -14.10 -19.87
N ASP A 288 -9.20 -14.74 -19.49
CA ASP A 288 -8.66 -14.70 -18.13
C ASP A 288 -7.96 -13.38 -17.79
N ASN A 289 -7.64 -12.54 -18.77
CA ASN A 289 -7.07 -11.19 -18.66
C ASN A 289 -5.70 -11.14 -17.95
N LEU A 290 -4.72 -11.96 -18.38
CA LEU A 290 -3.36 -11.87 -17.86
C LEU A 290 -2.74 -10.48 -18.14
N TYR A 291 -2.02 -9.90 -17.21
CA TYR A 291 -1.63 -10.37 -15.87
C TYR A 291 -2.38 -9.58 -14.78
N THR A 292 -3.71 -9.43 -14.86
CA THR A 292 -4.50 -8.86 -13.77
C THR A 292 -4.55 -9.82 -12.59
N ASP A 293 -4.74 -9.31 -11.38
CA ASP A 293 -4.95 -10.10 -10.16
C ASP A 293 -3.91 -11.20 -9.98
N SER A 294 -2.65 -10.83 -10.18
CA SER A 294 -1.53 -11.77 -10.25
C SER A 294 -0.36 -11.33 -9.39
N VAL A 295 0.49 -12.28 -9.04
CA VAL A 295 1.89 -11.98 -8.79
C VAL A 295 2.67 -12.19 -10.08
N VAL A 296 3.50 -11.20 -10.45
CA VAL A 296 4.50 -11.33 -11.51
C VAL A 296 5.89 -11.23 -10.90
N ALA A 297 6.75 -12.20 -11.21
CA ALA A 297 8.15 -12.19 -10.80
C ALA A 297 9.01 -11.63 -11.94
N LEU A 298 9.59 -10.47 -11.69
CA LEU A 298 10.37 -9.72 -12.66
C LEU A 298 11.86 -9.87 -12.38
N ASP A 299 12.65 -10.17 -13.39
CA ASP A 299 14.09 -9.95 -13.33
C ASP A 299 14.36 -8.45 -13.16
N VAL A 300 15.00 -8.07 -12.07
CA VAL A 300 15.13 -6.64 -11.70
C VAL A 300 16.01 -5.86 -12.67
N ASP A 301 16.93 -6.51 -13.36
CA ASP A 301 17.87 -5.85 -14.27
C ASP A 301 17.23 -5.59 -15.65
N THR A 302 16.29 -6.44 -16.08
CA THR A 302 15.71 -6.40 -17.43
C THR A 302 14.23 -6.06 -17.47
N GLY A 303 13.50 -6.25 -16.36
CA GLY A 303 12.04 -6.13 -16.31
C GLY A 303 11.30 -7.30 -16.95
N GLU A 304 12.01 -8.38 -17.35
CA GLU A 304 11.39 -9.57 -17.95
C GLU A 304 10.58 -10.34 -16.90
N ILE A 305 9.32 -10.69 -17.24
CA ILE A 305 8.51 -11.59 -16.42
C ILE A 305 9.08 -13.01 -16.53
N LYS A 306 9.62 -13.55 -15.45
CA LYS A 306 10.19 -14.91 -15.39
C LYS A 306 9.11 -15.95 -15.14
N TRP A 307 8.12 -15.61 -14.30
CA TRP A 307 6.95 -16.41 -14.02
C TRP A 307 5.83 -15.53 -13.46
N HIS A 308 4.62 -16.04 -13.45
CA HIS A 308 3.45 -15.42 -12.84
C HIS A 308 2.53 -16.48 -12.22
N TYR A 309 1.66 -16.03 -11.31
CA TYR A 309 0.52 -16.79 -10.82
C TYR A 309 -0.68 -15.86 -10.71
N GLN A 310 -1.80 -16.20 -11.37
CA GLN A 310 -3.02 -15.42 -11.34
C GLN A 310 -3.95 -15.94 -10.24
N PHE A 311 -4.32 -15.07 -9.29
CA PHE A 311 -5.15 -15.42 -8.13
C PHE A 311 -6.64 -15.46 -8.48
N THR A 312 -7.10 -14.53 -9.32
CA THR A 312 -8.50 -14.39 -9.72
C THR A 312 -8.59 -14.18 -11.25
N PRO A 313 -8.65 -15.27 -12.05
CA PRO A 313 -8.88 -15.15 -13.51
C PRO A 313 -10.23 -14.48 -13.80
N HIS A 314 -10.28 -13.61 -14.81
CA HIS A 314 -11.49 -12.90 -15.23
C HIS A 314 -12.21 -12.22 -14.07
N ASP A 315 -11.49 -11.46 -13.27
CA ASP A 315 -12.05 -10.79 -12.10
C ASP A 315 -13.24 -9.87 -12.46
N LEU A 316 -14.33 -10.01 -11.71
CA LEU A 316 -15.57 -9.25 -11.81
C LEU A 316 -16.01 -8.68 -10.45
N TRP A 317 -15.10 -8.62 -9.49
CA TRP A 317 -15.37 -8.28 -8.08
C TRP A 317 -14.49 -7.16 -7.56
N ASP A 318 -13.51 -6.72 -8.36
CA ASP A 318 -12.47 -5.76 -7.95
C ASP A 318 -11.53 -6.36 -6.88
N TYR A 319 -10.99 -7.56 -7.18
CA TYR A 319 -10.12 -8.30 -6.26
C TYR A 319 -8.63 -8.07 -6.54
N ASP A 320 -8.23 -6.81 -6.55
CA ASP A 320 -6.81 -6.48 -6.64
C ASP A 320 -5.91 -7.46 -5.87
N SER A 321 -4.87 -7.95 -6.50
CA SER A 321 -3.84 -8.79 -5.86
C SER A 321 -2.54 -8.03 -5.63
N THR A 322 -2.65 -6.74 -5.30
CA THR A 322 -1.48 -5.85 -5.14
C THR A 322 -0.84 -5.89 -3.75
N MET A 323 -1.47 -6.54 -2.77
CA MET A 323 -1.00 -6.63 -1.39
C MET A 323 0.40 -7.24 -1.31
N GLU A 324 1.06 -7.06 -0.18
CA GLU A 324 2.43 -7.55 0.03
C GLU A 324 2.59 -9.04 -0.29
N MET A 325 3.71 -9.38 -0.92
CA MET A 325 4.19 -10.73 -1.14
C MET A 325 5.23 -11.06 -0.07
N THR A 326 4.82 -11.63 1.07
CA THR A 326 5.74 -11.90 2.18
C THR A 326 6.65 -13.07 1.87
N LEU A 327 7.97 -12.83 1.82
CA LEU A 327 8.96 -13.87 1.54
C LEU A 327 9.36 -14.59 2.83
N PHE A 328 9.31 -15.91 2.79
CA PHE A 328 9.71 -16.76 3.92
C PHE A 328 10.28 -18.09 3.44
N GLU A 329 10.81 -18.86 4.38
CA GLU A 329 11.32 -20.20 4.09
C GLU A 329 10.64 -21.22 5.00
N ARG A 330 10.33 -22.39 4.46
CA ARG A 330 9.77 -23.53 5.21
C ARG A 330 10.25 -24.82 4.56
N ASP A 331 10.76 -25.75 5.40
CA ASP A 331 11.25 -27.05 4.95
C ASP A 331 12.30 -26.97 3.83
N GLY A 332 13.16 -25.94 3.86
CA GLY A 332 14.20 -25.69 2.86
C GLY A 332 13.69 -25.16 1.52
N LYS A 333 12.40 -24.83 1.42
CA LYS A 333 11.80 -24.18 0.24
C LYS A 333 11.74 -22.69 0.41
N LYS A 334 12.02 -21.96 -0.67
CA LYS A 334 11.84 -20.51 -0.78
C LYS A 334 10.39 -20.22 -1.18
N LEU A 335 9.62 -19.66 -0.25
CA LEU A 335 8.19 -19.48 -0.40
C LEU A 335 7.80 -17.99 -0.36
N LEU A 336 6.64 -17.71 -0.91
CA LEU A 336 5.95 -16.44 -0.89
C LEU A 336 4.55 -16.68 -0.35
N ALA A 337 4.12 -15.90 0.64
CA ALA A 337 2.73 -15.89 1.12
C ALA A 337 2.01 -14.63 0.65
N HIS A 338 0.76 -14.80 0.22
CA HIS A 338 -0.13 -13.73 -0.19
C HIS A 338 -1.53 -13.95 0.37
N PHE A 339 -2.07 -12.94 1.07
CA PHE A 339 -3.45 -12.90 1.54
C PHE A 339 -4.24 -11.99 0.60
N ASP A 340 -5.10 -12.59 -0.20
CA ASP A 340 -5.76 -11.92 -1.32
C ASP A 340 -7.15 -11.34 -0.97
N LYS A 341 -7.58 -10.29 -1.66
CA LYS A 341 -8.94 -9.73 -1.56
C LYS A 341 -10.02 -10.79 -1.73
N ASN A 342 -9.78 -11.82 -2.55
CA ASN A 342 -10.72 -12.91 -2.83
C ASN A 342 -11.04 -13.82 -1.63
N GLY A 343 -10.32 -13.66 -0.51
CA GLY A 343 -10.54 -14.40 0.74
C GLY A 343 -9.65 -15.62 0.94
N TYR A 344 -8.69 -15.86 0.06
CA TYR A 344 -7.78 -16.98 0.14
C TYR A 344 -6.34 -16.54 0.42
N MET A 345 -5.65 -17.30 1.29
CA MET A 345 -4.22 -17.27 1.46
C MET A 345 -3.58 -18.21 0.44
N PHE A 346 -2.58 -17.73 -0.27
CA PHE A 346 -1.78 -18.50 -1.20
C PHE A 346 -0.35 -18.60 -0.72
N VAL A 347 0.23 -19.80 -0.83
CA VAL A 347 1.66 -20.05 -0.62
C VAL A 347 2.23 -20.58 -1.90
N ILE A 348 3.21 -19.90 -2.46
CA ILE A 348 3.78 -20.15 -3.78
C ILE A 348 5.29 -20.37 -3.63
N ASP A 349 5.84 -21.34 -4.37
CA ASP A 349 7.29 -21.45 -4.54
C ASP A 349 7.78 -20.25 -5.35
N ARG A 350 8.51 -19.34 -4.67
CA ARG A 350 8.93 -18.07 -5.29
C ARG A 350 10.03 -18.21 -6.33
N THR A 351 10.58 -19.41 -6.50
CA THR A 351 11.59 -19.69 -7.52
C THR A 351 10.98 -19.92 -8.91
N ASN A 352 9.72 -20.38 -8.97
CA ASN A 352 9.10 -20.81 -10.23
C ASN A 352 7.59 -20.51 -10.38
N GLY A 353 6.95 -19.97 -9.34
CA GLY A 353 5.52 -19.63 -9.35
C GLY A 353 4.58 -20.81 -9.08
N GLU A 354 5.09 -21.98 -8.67
CA GLU A 354 4.26 -23.16 -8.41
C GLU A 354 3.47 -22.99 -7.10
N LEU A 355 2.14 -23.17 -7.17
CA LEU A 355 1.27 -23.17 -5.99
C LEU A 355 1.61 -24.34 -5.08
N GLN A 356 1.94 -24.03 -3.82
CA GLN A 356 2.21 -25.03 -2.78
C GLN A 356 0.99 -25.26 -1.89
N HIS A 357 0.24 -24.20 -1.62
CA HIS A 357 -0.92 -24.27 -0.74
C HIS A 357 -1.88 -23.11 -1.02
N VAL A 358 -3.18 -23.38 -0.90
CA VAL A 358 -4.25 -22.37 -0.89
C VAL A 358 -5.30 -22.76 0.13
N THR A 359 -5.73 -21.76 0.94
CA THR A 359 -6.74 -21.98 1.99
C THR A 359 -7.54 -20.69 2.23
N PRO A 360 -8.85 -20.77 2.52
CA PRO A 360 -9.61 -19.60 2.94
C PRO A 360 -9.11 -19.08 4.29
N PHE A 361 -9.07 -17.76 4.47
CA PHE A 361 -8.70 -17.12 5.73
C PHE A 361 -9.83 -16.27 6.34
N VAL A 362 -11.00 -16.25 5.71
CA VAL A 362 -12.21 -15.58 6.18
C VAL A 362 -13.38 -16.56 6.27
N ASP A 363 -14.37 -16.22 7.11
CA ASP A 363 -15.51 -17.11 7.37
C ASP A 363 -16.52 -17.12 6.23
N ARG A 364 -16.64 -16.00 5.48
CA ARG A 364 -17.66 -15.82 4.43
C ARG A 364 -16.99 -15.65 3.06
N ILE A 365 -17.16 -16.64 2.21
CA ILE A 365 -16.78 -16.61 0.79
C ILE A 365 -17.91 -17.22 -0.02
N ASP A 366 -18.56 -16.44 -0.88
CA ASP A 366 -19.64 -16.96 -1.72
C ASP A 366 -19.55 -16.53 -3.21
N TRP A 367 -18.61 -15.65 -3.56
CA TRP A 367 -18.34 -15.27 -4.93
C TRP A 367 -17.87 -16.44 -5.79
N GLY A 368 -17.13 -17.38 -5.18
CA GLY A 368 -16.51 -18.51 -5.87
C GLY A 368 -15.89 -19.53 -4.94
N VAL A 369 -15.23 -20.51 -5.52
CA VAL A 369 -14.42 -21.50 -4.80
C VAL A 369 -13.08 -21.63 -5.51
N ILE A 370 -12.00 -21.64 -4.73
CA ILE A 370 -10.66 -22.01 -5.18
C ILE A 370 -10.33 -23.37 -4.59
N THR A 371 -10.06 -24.36 -5.46
CA THR A 371 -9.70 -25.71 -5.05
C THR A 371 -8.23 -25.77 -4.64
N ARG A 372 -7.82 -26.84 -3.92
CA ARG A 372 -6.43 -27.00 -3.43
C ARG A 372 -5.35 -27.00 -4.53
N ASP A 373 -5.74 -27.29 -5.75
CA ASP A 373 -4.88 -27.22 -6.95
C ASP A 373 -4.96 -25.86 -7.66
N GLY A 374 -5.59 -24.86 -7.02
CA GLY A 374 -5.66 -23.49 -7.51
C GLY A 374 -6.73 -23.24 -8.57
N LYS A 375 -7.59 -24.22 -8.89
CA LYS A 375 -8.67 -24.01 -9.87
C LYS A 375 -9.76 -23.12 -9.29
N VAL A 376 -10.00 -22.01 -9.96
CA VAL A 376 -11.06 -21.04 -9.63
C VAL A 376 -12.37 -21.45 -10.29
N THR A 377 -13.47 -21.38 -9.52
CA THR A 377 -14.83 -21.63 -10.03
C THR A 377 -15.76 -20.53 -9.50
N PRO A 378 -16.06 -19.49 -10.29
CA PRO A 378 -17.00 -18.44 -9.93
C PRO A 378 -18.41 -19.01 -9.65
N ARG A 379 -19.14 -18.40 -8.71
CA ARG A 379 -20.51 -18.76 -8.36
C ARG A 379 -21.47 -17.59 -8.40
N LYS A 380 -21.00 -16.42 -8.00
CA LYS A 380 -21.77 -15.17 -8.00
C LYS A 380 -20.93 -14.08 -8.65
N TYR A 381 -21.45 -13.47 -9.67
CA TYR A 381 -20.81 -12.35 -10.38
C TYR A 381 -21.90 -11.49 -11.06
N PRO A 382 -21.67 -10.19 -11.26
CA PRO A 382 -22.63 -9.29 -11.88
C PRO A 382 -22.67 -9.49 -13.40
N ASP A 383 -23.27 -10.60 -13.86
CA ASP A 383 -23.28 -11.01 -15.28
C ASP A 383 -24.38 -10.36 -16.11
N LYS A 384 -25.41 -9.81 -15.47
CA LYS A 384 -26.55 -9.24 -16.17
C LYS A 384 -26.71 -7.75 -15.92
N GLU A 385 -26.92 -7.01 -16.99
CA GLU A 385 -27.17 -5.58 -16.96
C GLU A 385 -28.39 -5.24 -16.10
N GLY A 386 -28.20 -4.38 -15.09
CA GLY A 386 -29.26 -3.87 -14.21
C GLY A 386 -29.75 -4.86 -13.12
N GLU A 387 -29.26 -6.10 -13.07
CA GLU A 387 -29.57 -7.05 -12.00
C GLU A 387 -28.56 -6.93 -10.86
N PRO A 388 -28.98 -6.73 -9.59
CA PRO A 388 -28.07 -6.69 -8.46
C PRO A 388 -27.53 -8.09 -8.13
N CYS A 389 -26.22 -8.16 -7.87
CA CYS A 389 -25.54 -9.36 -7.40
C CYS A 389 -24.87 -9.05 -6.07
N HIS A 390 -25.27 -9.75 -5.00
CA HIS A 390 -24.64 -9.63 -3.68
C HIS A 390 -23.63 -10.76 -3.48
N PHE A 391 -22.42 -10.41 -3.02
CA PHE A 391 -21.30 -11.36 -2.84
C PHE A 391 -20.39 -10.99 -1.67
N PHE A 392 -19.72 -12.02 -1.16
CA PHE A 392 -18.67 -11.93 -0.14
C PHE A 392 -17.38 -12.63 -0.61
N PRO A 393 -16.19 -12.03 -0.32
CA PRO A 393 -15.98 -10.64 0.06
C PRO A 393 -16.50 -9.66 -1.00
N GLY A 394 -16.80 -8.41 -0.61
CA GLY A 394 -17.06 -7.33 -1.54
C GLY A 394 -15.75 -6.73 -2.10
N PRO A 395 -15.79 -5.60 -2.83
CA PRO A 395 -14.60 -4.97 -3.41
C PRO A 395 -13.56 -4.48 -2.39
N ALA A 396 -13.98 -4.25 -1.13
CA ALA A 396 -13.05 -4.01 -0.02
C ALA A 396 -12.18 -5.24 0.30
N GLY A 397 -12.52 -6.39 -0.26
CA GLY A 397 -11.81 -7.65 -0.09
C GLY A 397 -11.94 -8.25 1.30
N ALA A 398 -11.36 -9.43 1.46
CA ALA A 398 -11.11 -10.05 2.76
C ALA A 398 -9.88 -9.43 3.45
N LYS A 399 -9.03 -8.81 2.69
CA LYS A 399 -7.89 -7.99 3.09
C LYS A 399 -7.68 -6.92 2.03
N GLU A 400 -7.56 -5.68 2.45
CA GLU A 400 -7.20 -4.56 1.61
C GLU A 400 -5.68 -4.34 1.60
N TRP A 401 -5.17 -3.25 0.97
CA TRP A 401 -3.74 -2.96 0.86
C TRP A 401 -2.99 -2.86 2.19
N THR A 402 -3.69 -2.69 3.31
CA THR A 402 -3.04 -2.62 4.63
C THR A 402 -2.29 -3.91 4.92
N HIS A 403 -1.00 -3.77 5.25
CA HIS A 403 -0.06 -4.88 5.26
C HIS A 403 -0.22 -5.80 6.48
N ALA A 404 -0.08 -7.10 6.23
CA ALA A 404 0.22 -8.06 7.28
C ALA A 404 1.68 -7.93 7.75
N SER A 405 1.98 -8.47 8.93
CA SER A 405 3.36 -8.70 9.38
C SER A 405 3.57 -10.19 9.66
N TYR A 406 4.81 -10.67 9.50
CA TYR A 406 5.17 -12.07 9.72
C TYR A 406 6.29 -12.18 10.74
N ASN A 407 6.04 -12.89 11.84
CA ASN A 407 7.04 -13.23 12.82
C ASN A 407 7.58 -14.65 12.54
N PRO A 408 8.83 -14.78 12.07
CA PRO A 408 9.41 -16.07 11.75
C PRO A 408 9.68 -16.96 12.99
N ASP A 409 9.84 -16.37 14.18
CA ASP A 409 10.12 -17.13 15.41
C ASP A 409 8.91 -17.91 15.90
N HIS A 410 7.69 -17.41 15.57
CA HIS A 410 6.43 -18.06 15.91
C HIS A 410 5.75 -18.71 14.69
N ASP A 411 6.29 -18.55 13.49
CA ASP A 411 5.63 -18.91 12.22
C ASP A 411 4.20 -18.34 12.12
N LEU A 412 4.04 -17.03 12.42
CA LEU A 412 2.73 -16.38 12.44
C LEU A 412 2.69 -15.13 11.56
N PHE A 413 1.70 -15.11 10.66
CA PHE A 413 1.26 -13.93 9.93
C PHE A 413 0.14 -13.23 10.72
N TYR A 414 0.29 -11.93 10.96
CA TYR A 414 -0.73 -11.11 11.61
C TYR A 414 -1.42 -10.26 10.56
N VAL A 415 -2.65 -10.63 10.25
CA VAL A 415 -3.38 -10.15 9.06
C VAL A 415 -4.50 -9.21 9.47
N PRO A 416 -4.56 -7.98 8.91
CA PRO A 416 -5.74 -7.13 9.01
C PRO A 416 -6.85 -7.70 8.11
N VAL A 417 -7.82 -8.40 8.70
CA VAL A 417 -8.91 -9.07 8.00
C VAL A 417 -10.13 -8.18 7.93
N ALA A 418 -10.73 -8.10 6.74
CA ALA A 418 -12.03 -7.47 6.50
C ALA A 418 -13.08 -8.54 6.20
N ASP A 419 -14.27 -8.39 6.77
CA ASP A 419 -15.42 -9.25 6.49
C ASP A 419 -16.60 -8.34 6.10
N VAL A 420 -16.58 -7.90 4.85
CA VAL A 420 -17.51 -6.92 4.28
C VAL A 420 -17.99 -7.43 2.93
N GLY A 421 -19.32 -7.55 2.77
CA GLY A 421 -19.95 -7.86 1.50
C GLY A 421 -20.30 -6.61 0.70
N ALA A 422 -20.72 -6.82 -0.53
CA ALA A 422 -21.25 -5.76 -1.37
C ALA A 422 -22.29 -6.27 -2.36
N THR A 423 -23.10 -5.35 -2.87
CA THR A 423 -23.99 -5.57 -4.00
C THR A 423 -23.50 -4.76 -5.19
N ALA A 424 -23.10 -5.44 -6.25
CA ALA A 424 -22.80 -4.79 -7.53
C ALA A 424 -23.98 -4.94 -8.49
N THR A 425 -24.37 -3.84 -9.12
CA THR A 425 -25.37 -3.81 -10.19
C THR A 425 -24.66 -3.36 -11.46
N ARG A 426 -24.42 -4.30 -12.38
CA ARG A 426 -23.72 -4.00 -13.62
C ARG A 426 -24.42 -2.88 -14.38
N ARG A 427 -23.64 -1.92 -14.84
CA ARG A 427 -24.07 -0.79 -15.68
C ARG A 427 -23.00 -0.52 -16.70
N ARG A 428 -23.22 -1.00 -17.91
CA ARG A 428 -22.29 -0.79 -19.01
C ARG A 428 -22.03 0.70 -19.24
N ARG A 429 -20.77 1.06 -19.36
CA ARG A 429 -20.34 2.43 -19.67
C ARG A 429 -19.42 2.41 -20.88
N GLU A 430 -19.58 3.41 -21.73
CA GLU A 430 -18.57 3.69 -22.76
C GLU A 430 -17.32 4.28 -22.09
N PHE A 431 -16.17 3.82 -22.55
CA PHE A 431 -14.89 4.39 -22.12
C PHE A 431 -14.80 5.88 -22.50
N LYS A 432 -14.37 6.69 -21.55
CA LYS A 432 -13.99 8.09 -21.75
C LYS A 432 -12.70 8.35 -20.99
N GLU A 433 -11.68 8.75 -21.71
CA GLU A 433 -10.37 9.05 -21.14
C GLU A 433 -10.45 10.00 -19.94
N GLY A 434 -9.75 9.67 -18.86
CA GLY A 434 -9.74 10.43 -17.61
C GLY A 434 -11.03 10.36 -16.79
N MET A 435 -11.96 9.47 -17.11
CA MET A 435 -13.22 9.28 -16.41
C MET A 435 -13.33 7.87 -15.83
N PRO A 436 -14.04 7.69 -14.68
CA PRO A 436 -14.24 6.37 -14.08
C PRO A 436 -14.89 5.37 -15.05
N TYR A 437 -14.34 4.16 -15.09
CA TYR A 437 -14.72 3.07 -16.01
C TYR A 437 -14.99 1.77 -15.24
N TRP A 438 -15.74 1.81 -14.15
CA TRP A 438 -15.97 0.66 -13.26
C TRP A 438 -16.92 -0.40 -13.83
N GLY A 439 -17.93 -0.01 -14.57
CA GLY A 439 -18.90 -0.95 -15.13
C GLY A 439 -20.02 -1.38 -14.19
N ALA A 440 -20.15 -0.85 -12.98
CA ALA A 440 -21.24 -1.11 -12.03
C ALA A 440 -21.56 0.09 -11.15
N ALA A 441 -22.74 0.02 -10.48
CA ALA A 441 -23.00 0.70 -9.22
C ALA A 441 -22.75 -0.29 -8.09
N VAL A 442 -22.01 0.12 -7.07
CA VAL A 442 -21.60 -0.73 -5.94
C VAL A 442 -22.15 -0.16 -4.64
N GLU A 443 -22.78 -1.02 -3.84
CA GLU A 443 -23.30 -0.72 -2.50
C GLU A 443 -22.64 -1.65 -1.50
N VAL A 444 -21.91 -1.08 -0.52
CA VAL A 444 -21.23 -1.85 0.54
C VAL A 444 -22.24 -2.27 1.60
N ASP A 445 -22.17 -3.51 2.07
CA ASP A 445 -23.03 -4.07 3.13
C ASP A 445 -22.57 -3.62 4.52
N ILE A 446 -22.85 -2.36 4.86
CA ILE A 446 -22.41 -1.73 6.12
C ILE A 446 -23.07 -2.32 7.36
N ASP A 447 -24.27 -2.90 7.23
CA ASP A 447 -25.02 -3.48 8.36
C ASP A 447 -24.43 -4.81 8.84
N ASN A 448 -23.68 -5.49 7.97
CA ASN A 448 -23.08 -6.80 8.22
C ASN A 448 -21.55 -6.79 8.12
N MET A 449 -20.93 -5.62 8.26
CA MET A 449 -19.47 -5.52 8.22
C MET A 449 -18.83 -5.93 9.55
N ALA A 450 -17.67 -6.58 9.46
CA ALA A 450 -16.82 -6.92 10.58
C ALA A 450 -15.35 -6.84 10.15
N GLY A 451 -14.47 -6.76 11.12
CA GLY A 451 -13.03 -6.81 10.89
C GLY A 451 -12.30 -7.41 12.08
N SER A 452 -11.08 -7.80 11.85
CA SER A 452 -10.20 -8.34 12.90
C SER A 452 -8.73 -8.13 12.57
N VAL A 453 -7.90 -8.28 13.59
CA VAL A 453 -6.50 -8.69 13.42
C VAL A 453 -6.46 -10.17 13.76
N SER A 454 -6.05 -11.01 12.81
CA SER A 454 -6.01 -12.46 12.98
C SER A 454 -4.62 -13.01 12.75
N ALA A 455 -4.22 -14.04 13.48
CA ALA A 455 -2.96 -14.73 13.28
C ALA A 455 -3.17 -16.07 12.58
N PHE A 456 -2.40 -16.29 11.52
CA PHE A 456 -2.37 -17.53 10.76
C PHE A 456 -0.94 -18.07 10.70
N ASP A 457 -0.79 -19.38 10.80
CA ASP A 457 0.51 -20.00 10.54
C ASP A 457 0.78 -20.09 9.03
N SER A 458 1.98 -20.56 8.66
CA SER A 458 2.38 -20.71 7.26
C SER A 458 1.61 -21.81 6.50
N HIS A 459 0.76 -22.59 7.19
CA HIS A 459 -0.19 -23.53 6.61
C HIS A 459 -1.61 -22.94 6.46
N GLY A 460 -1.80 -21.66 6.90
CA GLY A 460 -3.09 -20.96 6.85
C GLY A 460 -4.06 -21.37 7.97
N GLU A 461 -3.56 -22.05 9.01
CA GLU A 461 -4.37 -22.35 10.20
C GLU A 461 -4.48 -21.11 11.09
N GLU A 462 -5.72 -20.69 11.39
CA GLU A 462 -5.97 -19.58 12.31
C GLU A 462 -5.62 -20.00 13.74
N LYS A 463 -4.74 -19.21 14.38
CA LYS A 463 -4.32 -19.44 15.77
C LYS A 463 -5.10 -18.60 16.76
N TRP A 464 -5.40 -17.36 16.37
CA TRP A 464 -6.25 -16.45 17.14
C TRP A 464 -6.85 -15.35 16.25
N ARG A 465 -7.94 -14.74 16.76
CA ARG A 465 -8.64 -13.62 16.10
C ARG A 465 -9.02 -12.57 17.14
N HIS A 466 -8.47 -11.37 16.99
CA HIS A 466 -8.88 -10.20 17.75
C HIS A 466 -9.91 -9.39 16.93
N ARG A 467 -11.20 -9.48 17.32
CA ARG A 467 -12.29 -8.79 16.61
C ARG A 467 -12.26 -7.31 16.87
N LEU A 468 -12.50 -6.52 15.83
CA LEU A 468 -12.68 -5.06 15.91
C LEU A 468 -14.17 -4.76 16.09
N ASN A 469 -14.49 -3.86 17.03
CA ASN A 469 -15.88 -3.51 17.34
C ASN A 469 -16.53 -2.76 16.17
N ASN A 470 -17.27 -3.48 15.32
CA ASN A 470 -18.02 -2.95 14.16
C ASN A 470 -17.16 -2.11 13.18
N MET A 471 -15.86 -2.37 13.11
CA MET A 471 -14.97 -1.76 12.13
C MET A 471 -14.58 -2.77 11.06
N PRO A 472 -14.59 -2.40 9.78
CA PRO A 472 -14.43 -3.37 8.68
C PRO A 472 -13.01 -3.89 8.52
N MET A 473 -12.00 -3.17 8.99
CA MET A 473 -10.60 -3.56 8.83
C MET A 473 -9.70 -2.86 9.86
N ALA A 474 -8.48 -3.37 10.03
CA ALA A 474 -7.39 -2.69 10.72
C ALA A 474 -6.46 -1.98 9.71
N ALA A 475 -5.64 -1.06 10.22
CA ALA A 475 -4.46 -0.57 9.51
C ALA A 475 -3.40 -1.68 9.41
N SER A 476 -2.29 -1.40 8.71
CA SER A 476 -1.18 -2.33 8.59
C SER A 476 -0.65 -2.75 9.98
N THR A 477 -0.30 -4.02 10.11
CA THR A 477 0.30 -4.53 11.36
C THR A 477 1.82 -4.34 11.36
N LEU A 478 2.39 -4.34 12.56
CA LEU A 478 3.82 -4.34 12.83
C LEU A 478 4.08 -5.33 13.96
N SER A 479 4.90 -6.34 13.74
CA SER A 479 5.31 -7.26 14.80
C SER A 479 6.74 -6.98 15.29
N THR A 480 7.03 -7.32 16.55
CA THR A 480 8.35 -7.10 17.16
C THR A 480 8.82 -8.33 17.95
N ALA A 481 10.14 -8.44 18.16
CA ALA A 481 10.74 -9.47 19.02
C ALA A 481 10.32 -9.33 20.50
N GLY A 482 9.68 -8.21 20.89
CA GLY A 482 9.04 -8.06 22.20
C GLY A 482 7.74 -8.84 22.38
N ASN A 483 7.43 -9.76 21.47
CA ASN A 483 6.22 -10.58 21.43
C ASN A 483 4.93 -9.75 21.31
N LEU A 484 4.99 -8.65 20.54
CA LEU A 484 3.90 -7.70 20.32
C LEU A 484 3.53 -7.59 18.85
N VAL A 485 2.24 -7.32 18.61
CA VAL A 485 1.69 -6.89 17.33
C VAL A 485 0.99 -5.54 17.52
N PHE A 486 1.42 -4.53 16.79
CA PHE A 486 0.78 -3.22 16.78
C PHE A 486 -0.17 -3.11 15.59
N ALA A 487 -1.36 -2.55 15.82
CA ALA A 487 -2.36 -2.27 14.79
C ALA A 487 -3.22 -1.06 15.17
N GLY A 488 -3.74 -0.37 14.17
CA GLY A 488 -4.69 0.74 14.35
C GLY A 488 -6.06 0.41 13.78
N THR A 489 -7.10 1.12 14.22
CA THR A 489 -8.48 0.95 13.75
C THR A 489 -8.99 2.21 13.06
N PRO A 490 -10.01 2.13 12.20
CA PRO A 490 -10.69 3.29 11.64
C PRO A 490 -11.24 4.25 12.71
N SER A 491 -11.65 3.73 13.87
CA SER A 491 -12.15 4.54 15.00
C SER A 491 -11.07 5.25 15.80
N GLY A 492 -9.80 5.13 15.40
CA GLY A 492 -8.67 5.85 15.99
C GLY A 492 -8.00 5.17 17.19
N GLU A 493 -8.38 3.94 17.53
CA GLU A 493 -7.65 3.16 18.52
C GLU A 493 -6.36 2.61 17.91
N PHE A 494 -5.20 2.91 18.47
CA PHE A 494 -3.93 2.23 18.22
C PHE A 494 -3.66 1.28 19.37
N MET A 495 -3.39 0.02 19.08
CA MET A 495 -3.30 -1.05 20.07
C MET A 495 -2.05 -1.89 19.92
N ALA A 496 -1.66 -2.53 21.04
CA ALA A 496 -0.67 -3.59 21.09
C ALA A 496 -1.34 -4.89 21.54
N LEU A 497 -1.20 -5.93 20.72
CA LEU A 497 -1.71 -7.28 20.99
C LEU A 497 -0.54 -8.21 21.35
N HIS A 498 -0.80 -9.19 22.19
CA HIS A 498 0.14 -10.30 22.45
C HIS A 498 0.25 -11.15 21.18
N ALA A 499 1.46 -11.36 20.68
CA ALA A 499 1.69 -12.00 19.38
C ALA A 499 1.16 -13.44 19.29
N GLU A 500 1.20 -14.22 20.38
CA GLU A 500 0.77 -15.61 20.38
C GLU A 500 -0.72 -15.82 20.73
N THR A 501 -1.36 -14.85 21.42
CA THR A 501 -2.73 -15.04 21.93
C THR A 501 -3.77 -14.07 21.38
N GLY A 502 -3.33 -12.94 20.77
CA GLY A 502 -4.22 -11.86 20.32
C GLY A 502 -4.85 -11.04 21.46
N GLU A 503 -4.41 -11.26 22.72
CA GLU A 503 -4.87 -10.46 23.85
C GLU A 503 -4.43 -9.00 23.70
N LYS A 504 -5.35 -8.05 23.90
CA LYS A 504 -5.02 -6.63 23.88
C LYS A 504 -4.38 -6.22 25.21
N LEU A 505 -3.08 -5.87 25.14
CA LEU A 505 -2.27 -5.50 26.29
C LEU A 505 -2.23 -4.00 26.56
N TRP A 506 -2.43 -3.20 25.51
CA TRP A 506 -2.40 -1.75 25.58
C TRP A 506 -3.19 -1.13 24.41
N SER A 507 -3.75 0.05 24.63
CA SER A 507 -4.28 0.87 23.55
C SER A 507 -4.27 2.36 23.87
N PHE A 508 -4.33 3.19 22.81
CA PHE A 508 -4.38 4.64 22.88
C PHE A 508 -5.35 5.18 21.82
N GLN A 509 -6.23 6.12 22.22
CA GLN A 509 -7.12 6.80 21.30
C GLN A 509 -6.40 7.98 20.66
N CYS A 510 -6.16 7.92 19.35
CA CYS A 510 -5.37 8.88 18.59
C CYS A 510 -6.17 10.08 18.06
N GLY A 511 -7.50 10.07 18.16
CA GLY A 511 -8.38 11.18 17.78
C GLY A 511 -8.77 11.24 16.31
N SER A 512 -8.13 10.46 15.43
CA SER A 512 -8.55 10.18 14.06
C SER A 512 -8.21 8.73 13.73
N GLY A 513 -8.84 8.17 12.70
CA GLY A 513 -8.66 6.77 12.32
C GLY A 513 -7.29 6.48 11.71
N HIS A 514 -6.97 5.21 11.66
CA HIS A 514 -5.73 4.68 11.09
C HIS A 514 -6.00 4.03 9.74
N HIS A 515 -5.23 4.45 8.74
CA HIS A 515 -5.17 3.83 7.41
C HIS A 515 -3.72 3.82 6.92
N SER A 516 -2.78 3.57 7.82
CA SER A 516 -1.35 3.76 7.62
C SER A 516 -0.56 2.52 8.03
N SER A 517 0.76 2.63 7.89
CA SER A 517 1.70 1.59 8.28
C SER A 517 2.59 2.10 9.41
N PRO A 518 2.52 1.51 10.63
CA PRO A 518 3.43 1.87 11.71
C PRO A 518 4.86 1.39 11.43
N SER A 519 5.85 2.06 12.01
CA SER A 519 7.26 1.63 12.02
C SER A 519 7.83 1.69 13.44
N THR A 520 8.91 0.91 13.69
CA THR A 520 9.64 0.93 14.97
C THR A 520 11.12 1.11 14.74
N TRP A 521 11.76 1.81 15.66
CA TRP A 521 13.16 2.18 15.58
C TRP A 521 13.71 2.45 16.98
N SER A 522 15.03 2.61 17.12
CA SER A 522 15.62 3.00 18.40
C SER A 522 16.68 4.08 18.24
N LEU A 523 16.80 4.94 19.24
CA LEU A 523 17.81 5.98 19.30
C LEU A 523 18.25 6.17 20.75
N ASP A 524 19.54 6.33 20.97
CA ASP A 524 20.14 6.48 22.31
C ASP A 524 19.75 5.35 23.28
N GLY A 525 19.59 4.12 22.77
CA GLY A 525 19.18 2.95 23.57
C GLY A 525 17.71 2.91 23.96
N LYS A 526 16.86 3.76 23.37
CA LYS A 526 15.42 3.80 23.61
C LYS A 526 14.64 3.43 22.34
N GLN A 527 13.70 2.49 22.47
CA GLN A 527 12.82 2.08 21.39
C GLN A 527 11.60 3.00 21.26
N TYR A 528 11.17 3.21 20.02
CA TYR A 528 10.03 4.02 19.64
C TYR A 528 9.12 3.28 18.65
N ILE A 529 7.82 3.58 18.71
CA ILE A 529 6.81 3.15 17.73
C ILE A 529 6.20 4.42 17.14
N SER A 530 6.25 4.57 15.83
CA SER A 530 5.68 5.72 15.12
C SER A 530 4.53 5.28 14.22
N VAL A 531 3.41 6.00 14.27
CA VAL A 531 2.22 5.71 13.46
C VAL A 531 1.62 7.00 12.90
N PRO A 532 1.45 7.11 11.57
CA PRO A 532 0.62 8.15 10.98
C PRO A 532 -0.85 7.92 11.31
N VAL A 533 -1.55 8.99 11.65
CA VAL A 533 -2.96 9.00 12.07
C VAL A 533 -3.69 9.98 11.18
N GLY A 534 -4.71 9.54 10.47
CA GLY A 534 -5.49 10.38 9.56
C GLY A 534 -6.40 9.53 8.69
N TRP A 535 -7.67 9.43 9.11
CA TRP A 535 -8.70 8.68 8.40
C TRP A 535 -9.16 9.41 7.14
N GLY A 536 -9.48 8.62 6.11
CA GLY A 536 -9.98 9.10 4.82
C GLY A 536 -9.83 8.02 3.76
N GLY A 537 -9.47 8.44 2.55
CA GLY A 537 -9.31 7.53 1.43
C GLY A 537 -10.63 7.10 0.81
N TRP A 538 -10.58 6.08 -0.04
CA TRP A 538 -11.73 5.59 -0.80
C TRP A 538 -12.88 5.07 0.09
N LEU A 539 -12.56 4.43 1.21
CA LEU A 539 -13.58 3.87 2.11
C LEU A 539 -14.43 4.94 2.78
N GLU A 540 -13.84 6.08 3.17
CA GLU A 540 -14.59 7.24 3.66
C GLU A 540 -15.46 7.87 2.55
N GLY A 541 -15.01 7.80 1.29
CA GLY A 541 -15.78 8.24 0.13
C GLY A 541 -17.01 7.38 -0.13
N ILE A 542 -16.95 6.08 0.14
CA ILE A 542 -18.06 5.13 -0.06
C ILE A 542 -18.98 5.08 1.17
N VAL A 543 -18.41 5.10 2.39
CA VAL A 543 -19.13 5.05 3.67
C VAL A 543 -18.75 6.27 4.51
N PRO A 544 -19.31 7.46 4.21
CA PRO A 544 -18.99 8.68 4.92
C PRO A 544 -19.30 8.59 6.42
N GLY A 545 -18.35 9.00 7.26
CA GLY A 545 -18.49 8.97 8.71
C GLY A 545 -18.26 7.60 9.35
N LEU A 546 -17.73 6.62 8.61
CA LEU A 546 -17.44 5.27 9.12
C LEU A 546 -16.55 5.31 10.37
N SER A 547 -15.56 6.16 10.42
CA SER A 547 -14.65 6.25 11.57
C SER A 547 -15.33 6.76 12.85
N GLY A 548 -16.41 7.53 12.73
CA GLY A 548 -17.02 8.27 13.84
C GLY A 548 -16.09 9.34 14.44
N GLN A 549 -14.94 9.62 13.81
CA GLN A 549 -13.90 10.56 14.26
C GLN A 549 -13.70 11.69 13.25
N GLY A 550 -13.08 12.78 13.71
CA GLY A 550 -12.72 13.90 12.82
C GLY A 550 -11.59 13.56 11.86
N HIS A 551 -11.57 14.25 10.72
CA HIS A 551 -10.48 14.15 9.72
C HIS A 551 -9.26 14.96 10.18
N GLY A 552 -8.56 14.48 11.20
CA GLY A 552 -7.28 15.03 11.64
C GLY A 552 -6.12 14.27 10.99
N ALA A 553 -4.95 14.90 10.93
CA ALA A 553 -3.75 14.20 10.50
C ALA A 553 -2.57 14.54 11.41
N ALA A 554 -1.98 13.51 11.99
CA ALA A 554 -0.83 13.62 12.87
C ALA A 554 0.09 12.41 12.71
N LEU A 555 1.37 12.60 12.95
CA LEU A 555 2.29 11.52 13.20
C LEU A 555 2.52 11.43 14.71
N ILE A 556 2.18 10.32 15.31
CA ILE A 556 2.32 10.09 16.75
C ILE A 556 3.42 9.08 17.00
N THR A 557 4.32 9.40 17.90
CA THR A 557 5.41 8.49 18.32
C THR A 557 5.28 8.17 19.79
N PHE A 558 5.40 6.89 20.10
CA PHE A 558 5.30 6.32 21.44
C PHE A 558 6.64 5.77 21.90
N SER A 559 6.87 5.77 23.22
CA SER A 559 8.00 5.09 23.88
C SER A 559 7.69 4.81 25.36
N LEU A 560 8.52 4.01 26.02
CA LEU A 560 8.45 3.80 27.46
C LEU A 560 8.84 5.06 28.24
#